data_dc936586bdb32f2c1ca3e408bd53c6bb
#
_entry.id   dc936586bdb32f2c1ca3e408bd53c6bb
#
_cell.length_a   1.000
_cell.length_b   1.000
_cell.length_c   1.000
_cell.angle_alpha   90.00
_cell.angle_beta   90.00
_cell.angle_gamma   90.00
#
_symmetry.space_group_name_H-M   'P 1'
#
loop_
_entity.id
_entity.type
_entity.pdbx_description
1 polymer ?
#
loop_
_entity_poly.entity_id
_entity_poly.type
_entity_poly.pdbx_seq_one_letter_code
_entity_poly.pdbx_strand_id
1 'polypeptide(L)'
;MKRILFIGPYSHHLNSRSSLACYRIVRWLCANVPGCELIQYEDYVKSDCHKNVDAIVYFYSSFYAKFDEIITFMKKHPHSKTYWLYNEYTLALNSSIAKYFYKRGYEVITNLMDGHSKDIVNSAKKINVINVNVTAFRDEIVKRPFHERDIDLMYYGSYRPDRQEYMNEYYQNAIVSTSSKNVKRFQANGLNAKFVDRLIWARKDSTLNKVKFSVYVEDKSMHLDKFSSLSDRFYECISNGVVLFFDINCKKNVSASGYNIEDYFFVSNKNELNQKMLEIESDLSIRDRYFDNVLSGIEAEKESLRQNFMNIFKEVV
;
A
#
# COMPACT_ATOMS: atom_id res chain seq x y z
N MET A 1 18.18 10.68 22.60
CA MET A 1 17.34 10.44 21.41
C MET A 1 16.29 9.45 21.84
N LYS A 2 15.01 9.72 21.58
CA LYS A 2 13.91 8.81 21.94
C LYS A 2 14.04 7.51 21.17
N ARG A 3 13.68 6.42 21.81
CA ARG A 3 13.74 5.09 21.25
C ARG A 3 12.32 4.55 21.02
N ILE A 4 11.93 4.38 19.77
CA ILE A 4 10.57 3.99 19.35
C ILE A 4 10.67 2.64 18.66
N LEU A 5 9.99 1.65 19.21
CA LEU A 5 10.06 0.30 18.73
C LEU A 5 8.83 -0.07 17.92
N PHE A 6 9.02 -0.34 16.64
CA PHE A 6 8.00 -0.92 15.76
C PHE A 6 8.04 -2.44 15.83
N ILE A 7 6.90 -3.04 16.14
CA ILE A 7 6.74 -4.49 16.18
C ILE A 7 6.23 -4.96 14.82
N GLY A 8 7.12 -5.58 14.06
CA GLY A 8 6.81 -6.14 12.74
C GLY A 8 6.05 -7.48 12.80
N PRO A 9 5.64 -8.00 11.64
CA PRO A 9 5.01 -9.31 11.54
C PRO A 9 6.00 -10.43 11.83
N TYR A 10 5.48 -11.66 11.92
CA TYR A 10 6.32 -12.86 11.98
C TYR A 10 7.24 -12.98 10.75
N SER A 11 8.45 -13.49 10.95
CA SER A 11 9.46 -13.64 9.88
C SER A 11 8.97 -14.48 8.70
N HIS A 12 8.17 -15.51 8.96
CA HIS A 12 7.59 -16.33 7.89
C HIS A 12 6.59 -15.55 7.00
N HIS A 13 5.96 -14.48 7.51
CA HIS A 13 5.12 -13.60 6.71
C HIS A 13 5.93 -12.70 5.79
N LEU A 14 7.17 -12.37 6.12
CA LEU A 14 8.06 -11.59 5.25
C LEU A 14 8.38 -12.34 3.95
N ASN A 15 8.40 -13.66 4.02
CA ASN A 15 8.60 -14.53 2.87
C ASN A 15 7.30 -14.89 2.15
N SER A 16 6.13 -14.54 2.73
CA SER A 16 4.85 -14.76 2.08
C SER A 16 4.60 -13.71 1.01
N ARG A 17 4.00 -14.13 -0.09
CA ARG A 17 3.82 -13.36 -1.33
C ARG A 17 2.90 -12.13 -1.21
N SER A 18 2.29 -11.90 -0.06
CA SER A 18 1.19 -10.93 0.08
C SER A 18 1.36 -9.85 1.15
N SER A 19 2.40 -9.90 1.99
CA SER A 19 2.45 -9.08 3.21
C SER A 19 3.32 -7.83 3.13
N LEU A 20 3.86 -7.49 1.97
CA LEU A 20 5.01 -6.60 1.90
C LEU A 20 4.70 -5.10 1.79
N ALA A 21 3.53 -4.72 1.32
CA ALA A 21 3.18 -3.30 1.21
C ALA A 21 3.30 -2.60 2.56
N CYS A 22 2.65 -3.15 3.55
CA CYS A 22 2.63 -2.62 4.91
C CYS A 22 4.00 -2.62 5.60
N TYR A 23 4.80 -3.66 5.37
CA TYR A 23 6.13 -3.78 5.95
C TYR A 23 7.11 -2.75 5.38
N ARG A 24 6.95 -2.39 4.11
CA ARG A 24 7.76 -1.36 3.46
C ARG A 24 7.61 0.00 4.13
N ILE A 25 6.39 0.39 4.51
CA ILE A 25 6.14 1.64 5.24
C ILE A 25 6.94 1.65 6.53
N VAL A 26 6.84 0.57 7.32
CA VAL A 26 7.53 0.49 8.61
C VAL A 26 9.04 0.50 8.44
N ARG A 27 9.57 -0.23 7.45
CA ARG A 27 11.02 -0.18 7.13
C ARG A 27 11.44 1.22 6.72
N TRP A 28 10.66 1.88 5.89
CA TRP A 28 10.95 3.24 5.48
C TRP A 28 10.94 4.20 6.66
N LEU A 29 9.93 4.11 7.54
CA LEU A 29 9.84 4.92 8.76
C LEU A 29 11.08 4.72 9.66
N CYS A 30 11.47 3.47 9.88
CA CYS A 30 12.65 3.15 10.69
C CYS A 30 13.96 3.68 10.09
N ALA A 31 14.03 3.77 8.76
CA ALA A 31 15.19 4.33 8.06
C ALA A 31 15.22 5.87 8.05
N ASN A 32 14.06 6.53 8.14
CA ASN A 32 13.94 7.98 7.91
C ASN A 32 13.45 8.79 9.11
N VAL A 33 12.92 8.14 10.16
CA VAL A 33 12.50 8.80 11.40
C VAL A 33 13.49 8.46 12.51
N PRO A 34 14.21 9.45 13.03
CA PRO A 34 15.25 9.21 14.05
C PRO A 34 14.71 8.52 15.30
N GLY A 35 15.43 7.52 15.77
CA GLY A 35 15.08 6.75 16.97
C GLY A 35 14.08 5.62 16.74
N CYS A 36 13.57 5.44 15.52
CA CYS A 36 12.71 4.32 15.20
C CYS A 36 13.54 3.05 14.89
N GLU A 37 13.14 1.95 15.50
CA GLU A 37 13.73 0.63 15.31
C GLU A 37 12.63 -0.38 14.96
N LEU A 38 12.93 -1.34 14.10
CA LEU A 38 12.04 -2.42 13.75
C LEU A 38 12.52 -3.72 14.37
N ILE A 39 11.64 -4.38 15.10
CA ILE A 39 11.86 -5.75 15.58
C ILE A 39 10.74 -6.67 15.08
N GLN A 40 11.08 -7.91 14.78
CA GLN A 40 10.08 -8.91 14.44
C GLN A 40 9.38 -9.42 15.70
N TYR A 41 8.12 -9.84 15.56
CA TYR A 41 7.32 -10.24 16.71
C TYR A 41 7.95 -11.39 17.50
N GLU A 42 8.55 -12.37 16.83
CA GLU A 42 9.23 -13.51 17.49
C GLU A 42 10.40 -13.08 18.38
N ASP A 43 11.15 -12.09 17.93
CA ASP A 43 12.30 -11.59 18.66
C ASP A 43 11.86 -10.66 19.79
N TYR A 44 10.81 -9.86 19.53
CA TYR A 44 10.20 -8.99 20.53
C TYR A 44 9.69 -9.76 21.75
N VAL A 45 8.94 -10.87 21.53
CA VAL A 45 8.38 -11.67 22.65
C VAL A 45 9.43 -12.45 23.45
N LYS A 46 10.61 -12.64 22.87
CA LYS A 46 11.74 -13.32 23.53
C LYS A 46 12.71 -12.37 24.23
N SER A 47 12.61 -11.08 23.92
CA SER A 47 13.55 -10.07 24.40
C SER A 47 12.94 -9.18 25.47
N ASP A 48 13.77 -8.55 26.27
CA ASP A 48 13.40 -7.52 27.24
C ASP A 48 13.44 -6.10 26.63
N CYS A 49 13.51 -5.98 25.32
CA CYS A 49 13.67 -4.69 24.63
C CYS A 49 12.56 -3.68 24.93
N HIS A 50 11.36 -4.16 25.30
CA HIS A 50 10.23 -3.31 25.70
C HIS A 50 10.48 -2.50 26.98
N LYS A 51 11.46 -2.87 27.81
CA LYS A 51 11.75 -2.19 29.07
C LYS A 51 12.50 -0.86 28.89
N ASN A 52 13.19 -0.69 27.77
CA ASN A 52 14.10 0.43 27.54
C ASN A 52 13.72 1.23 26.28
N VAL A 53 12.43 1.41 26.04
CA VAL A 53 11.93 2.18 24.90
C VAL A 53 10.94 3.24 25.38
N ASP A 54 10.88 4.36 24.66
CA ASP A 54 9.97 5.46 24.99
C ASP A 54 8.55 5.22 24.43
N ALA A 55 8.45 4.50 23.33
CA ALA A 55 7.17 4.11 22.74
C ALA A 55 7.23 2.76 22.01
N ILE A 56 6.09 2.10 21.94
CA ILE A 56 5.89 0.86 21.19
C ILE A 56 4.80 1.07 20.16
N VAL A 57 5.07 0.72 18.92
CA VAL A 57 4.12 0.78 17.80
C VAL A 57 3.87 -0.63 17.29
N TYR A 58 2.69 -1.16 17.59
CA TYR A 58 2.25 -2.42 17.01
C TYR A 58 1.70 -2.16 15.62
N PHE A 59 2.28 -2.86 14.65
CA PHE A 59 1.82 -2.78 13.29
C PHE A 59 0.77 -3.86 13.02
N TYR A 60 -0.44 -3.44 12.64
CA TYR A 60 -1.49 -4.37 12.25
C TYR A 60 -1.47 -4.63 10.74
N SER A 61 -1.42 -5.91 10.41
CA SER A 61 -1.88 -6.36 9.10
C SER A 61 -2.82 -7.56 9.30
N SER A 62 -3.72 -7.77 8.35
CA SER A 62 -4.65 -8.90 8.32
C SER A 62 -3.95 -10.28 8.39
N PHE A 63 -2.63 -10.30 8.33
CA PHE A 63 -1.78 -11.48 8.41
C PHE A 63 -1.34 -11.85 9.83
N TYR A 64 -1.61 -11.02 10.83
CA TYR A 64 -1.44 -11.45 12.21
C TYR A 64 -2.58 -12.42 12.57
N ALA A 65 -2.38 -13.70 12.33
CA ALA A 65 -3.36 -14.73 12.60
C ALA A 65 -3.62 -14.97 14.11
N LYS A 66 -2.91 -14.24 15.00
CA LYS A 66 -2.91 -14.53 16.42
C LYS A 66 -3.05 -13.25 17.28
N PHE A 67 -4.14 -12.53 17.06
CA PHE A 67 -4.47 -11.35 17.86
C PHE A 67 -4.47 -11.60 19.37
N ASP A 68 -4.95 -12.76 19.79
CA ASP A 68 -5.03 -13.12 21.20
C ASP A 68 -3.65 -13.25 21.85
N GLU A 69 -2.64 -13.69 21.09
CA GLU A 69 -1.24 -13.74 21.56
C GLU A 69 -0.68 -12.34 21.77
N ILE A 70 -0.89 -11.43 20.81
CA ILE A 70 -0.46 -10.03 20.92
C ILE A 70 -1.13 -9.37 22.12
N ILE A 71 -2.45 -9.50 22.25
CA ILE A 71 -3.20 -8.95 23.40
C ILE A 71 -2.70 -9.55 24.70
N THR A 72 -2.44 -10.84 24.74
CA THR A 72 -1.92 -11.52 25.94
C THR A 72 -0.55 -11.01 26.31
N PHE A 73 0.33 -10.84 25.32
CA PHE A 73 1.66 -10.26 25.54
C PHE A 73 1.59 -8.83 26.05
N MET A 74 0.77 -7.97 25.43
CA MET A 74 0.55 -6.58 25.86
C MET A 74 0.01 -6.48 27.28
N LYS A 75 -0.84 -7.41 27.71
CA LYS A 75 -1.34 -7.47 29.10
C LYS A 75 -0.24 -7.80 30.10
N LYS A 76 0.70 -8.68 29.70
CA LYS A 76 1.83 -9.06 30.56
C LYS A 76 2.92 -7.98 30.62
N HIS A 77 3.06 -7.23 29.54
CA HIS A 77 4.10 -6.20 29.37
C HIS A 77 3.47 -4.86 28.96
N PRO A 78 2.71 -4.22 29.88
CA PRO A 78 2.06 -2.96 29.59
C PRO A 78 3.10 -1.86 29.42
N HIS A 79 2.92 -1.03 28.40
CA HIS A 79 3.72 0.16 28.18
C HIS A 79 2.84 1.38 28.07
N SER A 80 3.18 2.48 28.76
CA SER A 80 2.35 3.68 28.85
C SER A 80 2.11 4.37 27.52
N LYS A 81 3.12 4.34 26.64
CA LYS A 81 3.06 4.92 25.28
C LYS A 81 3.03 3.81 24.26
N THR A 82 1.81 3.37 23.94
CA THR A 82 1.55 2.28 22.99
C THR A 82 0.66 2.78 21.90
N TYR A 83 1.11 2.58 20.66
CA TYR A 83 0.39 2.93 19.46
C TYR A 83 0.06 1.69 18.65
N TRP A 84 -0.98 1.79 17.86
CA TRP A 84 -1.34 0.79 16.87
C TRP A 84 -1.37 1.42 15.49
N LEU A 85 -0.42 1.06 14.64
CA LEU A 85 -0.38 1.49 13.25
C LEU A 85 -1.22 0.55 12.38
N TYR A 86 -2.20 1.12 11.70
CA TYR A 86 -3.15 0.39 10.88
C TYR A 86 -3.34 1.06 9.51
N ASN A 87 -3.22 0.28 8.45
CA ASN A 87 -3.31 0.81 7.08
C ASN A 87 -4.50 0.30 6.27
N GLU A 88 -5.46 -0.42 6.89
CA GLU A 88 -6.67 -0.88 6.21
C GLU A 88 -7.92 -0.17 6.75
N TYR A 89 -8.75 0.32 5.85
CA TYR A 89 -9.75 1.37 6.12
C TYR A 89 -10.90 1.04 7.06
N THR A 90 -11.39 -0.18 7.11
CA THR A 90 -12.73 -0.40 7.69
C THR A 90 -12.80 -1.41 8.81
N LEU A 91 -11.95 -2.40 8.82
CA LEU A 91 -12.02 -3.52 9.77
C LEU A 91 -11.35 -3.24 11.10
N ALA A 92 -10.44 -2.24 11.15
CA ALA A 92 -9.64 -1.94 12.30
C ALA A 92 -10.46 -1.53 13.52
N LEU A 93 -11.38 -0.60 13.31
CA LEU A 93 -12.10 0.04 14.39
C LEU A 93 -13.08 -0.91 15.10
N ASN A 94 -13.43 -2.00 14.45
CA ASN A 94 -14.32 -3.04 14.98
C ASN A 94 -13.58 -4.32 15.44
N SER A 95 -12.26 -4.38 15.25
CA SER A 95 -11.48 -5.55 15.67
C SER A 95 -11.37 -5.66 17.18
N SER A 96 -11.08 -6.86 17.69
CA SER A 96 -10.80 -7.09 19.10
C SER A 96 -9.60 -6.30 19.62
N ILE A 97 -8.60 -6.08 18.75
CA ILE A 97 -7.43 -5.23 19.06
C ILE A 97 -7.85 -3.78 19.23
N ALA A 98 -8.61 -3.21 18.28
CA ALA A 98 -9.08 -1.83 18.40
C ALA A 98 -9.89 -1.61 19.67
N LYS A 99 -10.78 -2.56 20.00
CA LYS A 99 -11.55 -2.53 21.27
C LYS A 99 -10.63 -2.59 22.49
N TYR A 100 -9.58 -3.37 22.42
CA TYR A 100 -8.59 -3.46 23.50
C TYR A 100 -7.84 -2.14 23.67
N PHE A 101 -7.37 -1.53 22.57
CA PHE A 101 -6.70 -0.22 22.58
C PHE A 101 -7.63 0.88 23.12
N TYR A 102 -8.88 0.91 22.65
CA TYR A 102 -9.88 1.83 23.15
C TYR A 102 -10.06 1.74 24.67
N LYS A 103 -10.25 0.51 25.21
CA LYS A 103 -10.44 0.29 26.64
C LYS A 103 -9.22 0.69 27.50
N ARG A 104 -8.04 0.77 26.91
CA ARG A 104 -6.79 1.15 27.58
C ARG A 104 -6.36 2.58 27.32
N GLY A 105 -7.10 3.32 26.48
CA GLY A 105 -6.76 4.69 26.10
C GLY A 105 -5.54 4.78 25.17
N TYR A 106 -5.16 3.68 24.50
CA TYR A 106 -4.06 3.67 23.55
C TYR A 106 -4.46 4.37 22.25
N GLU A 107 -3.47 4.93 21.56
CA GLU A 107 -3.68 5.68 20.34
C GLU A 107 -3.56 4.80 19.09
N VAL A 108 -4.41 5.07 18.11
CA VAL A 108 -4.44 4.37 16.82
C VAL A 108 -3.98 5.34 15.73
N ILE A 109 -2.91 5.00 15.06
CA ILE A 109 -2.40 5.73 13.89
C ILE A 109 -3.00 5.06 12.66
N THR A 110 -3.82 5.77 11.92
CA THR A 110 -4.47 5.25 10.71
C THR A 110 -4.76 6.35 9.73
N ASN A 111 -4.98 5.97 8.49
CA ASN A 111 -5.47 6.86 7.46
C ASN A 111 -7.01 6.91 7.53
N LEU A 112 -7.54 7.97 8.11
CA LEU A 112 -8.95 8.33 8.02
C LEU A 112 -9.10 9.29 6.85
N MET A 113 -9.60 8.79 5.75
CA MET A 113 -9.84 9.61 4.59
C MET A 113 -11.13 10.42 4.71
N ASP A 114 -11.13 11.57 4.05
CA ASP A 114 -12.34 12.31 3.74
C ASP A 114 -13.30 11.39 2.95
N GLY A 115 -14.51 11.21 3.44
CA GLY A 115 -15.51 10.36 2.80
C GLY A 115 -15.75 8.99 3.42
N HIS A 116 -15.11 8.65 4.53
CA HIS A 116 -15.55 7.51 5.32
C HIS A 116 -17.01 7.66 5.76
N SER A 117 -17.73 6.54 5.84
CA SER A 117 -19.11 6.55 6.32
C SER A 117 -19.19 7.21 7.71
N LYS A 118 -20.30 7.86 8.02
CA LYS A 118 -20.55 8.48 9.36
C LYS A 118 -20.29 7.50 10.50
N ASP A 119 -20.55 6.23 10.30
CA ASP A 119 -20.35 5.18 11.30
C ASP A 119 -18.87 4.92 11.59
N ILE A 120 -18.02 4.96 10.57
CA ILE A 120 -16.57 4.81 10.74
C ILE A 120 -16.00 6.02 11.46
N VAL A 121 -16.39 7.23 11.04
CA VAL A 121 -15.96 8.48 11.70
C VAL A 121 -16.44 8.53 13.15
N ASN A 122 -17.68 8.13 13.45
CA ASN A 122 -18.20 8.08 14.81
C ASN A 122 -17.48 7.01 15.65
N SER A 123 -17.13 5.88 15.06
CA SER A 123 -16.32 4.86 15.74
C SER A 123 -14.90 5.34 16.01
N ALA A 124 -14.30 6.07 15.07
CA ALA A 124 -12.98 6.68 15.22
C ALA A 124 -12.93 7.72 16.33
N LYS A 125 -13.99 8.52 16.52
CA LYS A 125 -14.09 9.50 17.63
C LYS A 125 -14.10 8.86 19.03
N LYS A 126 -14.45 7.58 19.13
CA LYS A 126 -14.42 6.82 20.39
C LYS A 126 -13.05 6.21 20.68
N ILE A 127 -12.13 6.27 19.74
CA ILE A 127 -10.76 5.78 19.85
C ILE A 127 -9.86 7.00 19.63
N ASN A 128 -8.78 7.14 20.37
CA ASN A 128 -7.80 8.19 20.10
C ASN A 128 -7.13 7.89 18.75
N VAL A 129 -7.63 8.50 17.67
CA VAL A 129 -7.13 8.27 16.31
C VAL A 129 -6.26 9.46 15.89
N ILE A 130 -5.04 9.13 15.53
CA ILE A 130 -4.12 10.04 14.87
C ILE A 130 -4.25 9.79 13.36
N ASN A 131 -4.77 10.77 12.64
CA ASN A 131 -4.95 10.68 11.20
C ASN A 131 -3.64 10.99 10.49
N VAL A 132 -3.06 9.99 9.85
CA VAL A 132 -1.85 10.14 9.04
C VAL A 132 -2.03 9.37 7.75
N ASN A 133 -1.72 10.00 6.64
CA ASN A 133 -1.70 9.30 5.37
C ASN A 133 -0.53 8.32 5.35
N VAL A 134 -0.84 7.05 5.59
CA VAL A 134 0.15 5.97 5.59
C VAL A 134 0.09 5.28 4.24
N THR A 135 1.07 5.53 3.41
CA THR A 135 1.16 5.00 2.05
C THR A 135 2.30 3.99 1.90
N ALA A 136 2.17 3.07 0.96
CA ALA A 136 3.15 2.01 0.75
C ALA A 136 4.28 2.49 -0.17
N PHE A 137 5.34 3.05 0.38
CA PHE A 137 6.53 3.41 -0.38
C PHE A 137 7.50 2.24 -0.54
N ARG A 138 8.26 2.27 -1.62
CA ARG A 138 9.45 1.47 -1.79
C ARG A 138 10.67 2.38 -1.72
N ASP A 139 11.71 1.91 -1.03
CA ASP A 139 12.92 2.72 -0.78
C ASP A 139 13.71 3.04 -2.04
N GLU A 140 13.61 2.20 -3.07
CA GLU A 140 14.38 2.32 -4.30
C GLU A 140 13.50 2.26 -5.55
N ILE A 141 13.72 3.19 -6.47
CA ILE A 141 13.19 3.12 -7.82
C ILE A 141 14.14 2.24 -8.63
N VAL A 142 13.60 1.17 -9.17
CA VAL A 142 14.39 0.29 -10.03
C VAL A 142 14.55 0.92 -11.40
N LYS A 143 15.79 1.30 -11.73
CA LYS A 143 16.15 1.91 -13.02
C LYS A 143 16.51 0.83 -14.05
N ARG A 144 15.54 0.01 -14.47
CA ARG A 144 15.75 -0.81 -15.66
C ARG A 144 15.40 -0.01 -16.90
N PRO A 145 16.27 0.04 -17.92
CA PRO A 145 15.99 0.73 -19.16
C PRO A 145 14.68 0.24 -19.79
N PHE A 146 13.92 1.17 -20.33
CA PHE A 146 12.57 0.85 -20.83
C PHE A 146 12.59 -0.17 -22.00
N HIS A 147 13.57 -0.03 -22.90
CA HIS A 147 13.77 -0.93 -24.05
C HIS A 147 14.20 -2.36 -23.66
N GLU A 148 14.72 -2.56 -22.45
CA GLU A 148 15.09 -3.89 -21.94
C GLU A 148 13.91 -4.62 -21.27
N ARG A 149 12.74 -3.99 -21.21
CA ARG A 149 11.54 -4.57 -20.61
C ARG A 149 10.81 -5.41 -21.66
N ASP A 150 10.56 -6.67 -21.32
CA ASP A 150 10.02 -7.69 -22.21
C ASP A 150 8.52 -7.98 -22.00
N ILE A 151 7.87 -7.27 -21.08
CA ILE A 151 6.43 -7.39 -20.79
C ILE A 151 5.76 -6.05 -21.10
N ASP A 152 5.00 -6.02 -22.20
CA ASP A 152 4.35 -4.76 -22.60
C ASP A 152 3.25 -4.36 -21.63
N LEU A 153 2.32 -5.26 -21.30
CA LEU A 153 1.20 -4.95 -20.43
C LEU A 153 0.98 -6.04 -19.39
N MET A 154 0.88 -5.65 -18.11
CA MET A 154 0.65 -6.60 -17.03
C MET A 154 -0.30 -6.04 -15.96
N TYR A 155 -1.22 -6.91 -15.51
CA TYR A 155 -1.96 -6.73 -14.27
C TYR A 155 -1.43 -7.64 -13.18
N TYR A 156 -1.49 -7.18 -11.93
CA TYR A 156 -1.26 -8.06 -10.77
C TYR A 156 -2.26 -7.75 -9.66
N GLY A 157 -2.73 -8.79 -9.01
CA GLY A 157 -3.68 -8.66 -7.92
C GLY A 157 -4.67 -9.80 -7.82
N SER A 158 -5.59 -9.67 -6.87
CA SER A 158 -6.67 -10.62 -6.67
C SER A 158 -7.85 -10.33 -7.58
N TYR A 159 -8.61 -11.38 -7.89
CA TYR A 159 -9.90 -11.23 -8.56
C TYR A 159 -10.86 -10.39 -7.69
N ARG A 160 -11.49 -9.42 -8.32
CA ARG A 160 -12.55 -8.59 -7.76
C ARG A 160 -13.71 -8.52 -8.77
N PRO A 161 -14.94 -8.88 -8.39
CA PRO A 161 -16.08 -8.80 -9.32
C PRO A 161 -16.25 -7.39 -9.92
N ASP A 162 -16.09 -6.36 -9.12
CA ASP A 162 -16.24 -4.95 -9.51
C ASP A 162 -15.23 -4.48 -10.55
N ARG A 163 -14.13 -5.23 -10.74
CA ARG A 163 -13.07 -4.92 -11.72
C ARG A 163 -13.18 -5.76 -12.99
N GLN A 164 -14.12 -6.71 -13.07
CA GLN A 164 -14.13 -7.68 -14.16
C GLN A 164 -14.29 -7.04 -15.54
N GLU A 165 -15.12 -6.01 -15.66
CA GLU A 165 -15.31 -5.27 -16.92
C GLU A 165 -13.99 -4.64 -17.38
N TYR A 166 -13.26 -3.98 -16.48
CA TYR A 166 -11.94 -3.41 -16.79
C TYR A 166 -10.90 -4.47 -17.15
N MET A 167 -10.96 -5.63 -16.47
CA MET A 167 -10.07 -6.74 -16.80
C MET A 167 -10.34 -7.26 -18.21
N ASN A 168 -11.60 -7.40 -18.57
CA ASN A 168 -11.99 -7.84 -19.92
C ASN A 168 -11.67 -6.78 -20.98
N GLU A 169 -11.80 -5.50 -20.67
CA GLU A 169 -11.47 -4.42 -21.59
C GLU A 169 -9.96 -4.32 -21.86
N TYR A 170 -9.14 -4.24 -20.81
CA TYR A 170 -7.74 -3.88 -20.97
C TYR A 170 -6.80 -5.09 -21.06
N TYR A 171 -7.11 -6.22 -20.41
CA TYR A 171 -6.15 -7.29 -20.17
C TYR A 171 -6.40 -8.58 -20.96
N GLN A 172 -7.29 -8.56 -21.95
CA GLN A 172 -7.38 -9.67 -22.91
C GLN A 172 -6.03 -9.85 -23.62
N ASN A 173 -5.51 -11.09 -23.63
CA ASN A 173 -4.21 -11.47 -24.17
C ASN A 173 -2.98 -10.84 -23.50
N ALA A 174 -3.15 -10.18 -22.34
CA ALA A 174 -2.07 -9.63 -21.54
C ALA A 174 -1.55 -10.64 -20.49
N ILE A 175 -0.56 -10.23 -19.70
CA ILE A 175 -0.07 -11.02 -18.56
C ILE A 175 -0.82 -10.63 -17.29
N VAL A 176 -1.29 -11.62 -16.54
CA VAL A 176 -1.98 -11.44 -15.25
C VAL A 176 -1.28 -12.25 -14.16
N SER A 177 -0.66 -11.56 -13.19
CA SER A 177 -0.04 -12.20 -12.03
C SER A 177 -1.03 -12.32 -10.88
N THR A 178 -1.39 -13.55 -10.53
CA THR A 178 -2.38 -13.80 -9.49
C THR A 178 -2.24 -15.21 -8.89
N SER A 179 -3.08 -15.56 -7.90
CA SER A 179 -3.09 -16.91 -7.34
C SER A 179 -3.90 -17.88 -8.21
N SER A 180 -3.61 -19.17 -8.13
CA SER A 180 -4.33 -20.23 -8.84
C SER A 180 -5.86 -20.19 -8.60
N LYS A 181 -6.28 -19.86 -7.37
CA LYS A 181 -7.70 -19.66 -7.03
C LYS A 181 -8.34 -18.53 -7.84
N ASN A 182 -7.61 -17.43 -8.03
CA ASN A 182 -8.11 -16.28 -8.79
C ASN A 182 -8.07 -16.53 -10.30
N VAL A 183 -7.11 -17.31 -10.81
CA VAL A 183 -7.07 -17.72 -12.23
C VAL A 183 -8.40 -18.32 -12.66
N LYS A 184 -8.91 -19.30 -11.91
CA LYS A 184 -10.20 -19.94 -12.21
C LYS A 184 -11.35 -18.93 -12.26
N ARG A 185 -11.35 -17.94 -11.37
CA ARG A 185 -12.38 -16.89 -11.32
C ARG A 185 -12.29 -15.96 -12.51
N PHE A 186 -11.11 -15.50 -12.88
CA PHE A 186 -10.90 -14.67 -14.06
C PHE A 186 -11.35 -15.38 -15.35
N GLN A 187 -10.94 -16.64 -15.52
CA GLN A 187 -11.32 -17.44 -16.69
C GLN A 187 -12.84 -17.69 -16.77
N ALA A 188 -13.48 -18.01 -15.63
CA ALA A 188 -14.92 -18.21 -15.56
C ALA A 188 -15.73 -16.95 -15.91
N ASN A 189 -15.11 -15.77 -15.83
CA ASN A 189 -15.73 -14.49 -16.18
C ASN A 189 -15.19 -13.91 -17.51
N GLY A 190 -14.65 -14.76 -18.37
CA GLY A 190 -14.34 -14.41 -19.76
C GLY A 190 -12.98 -13.76 -20.00
N LEU A 191 -12.08 -13.70 -19.00
CA LEU A 191 -10.74 -13.17 -19.21
C LEU A 191 -9.83 -14.24 -19.85
N ASN A 192 -9.40 -13.99 -21.08
CA ASN A 192 -8.37 -14.75 -21.78
C ASN A 192 -7.02 -14.02 -21.63
N ALA A 193 -6.19 -14.48 -20.71
CA ALA A 193 -4.89 -13.86 -20.40
C ALA A 193 -3.83 -14.94 -20.11
N LYS A 194 -2.56 -14.57 -20.23
CA LYS A 194 -1.45 -15.42 -19.78
C LYS A 194 -1.31 -15.25 -18.26
N PHE A 195 -1.70 -16.26 -17.49
CA PHE A 195 -1.59 -16.22 -16.05
C PHE A 195 -0.21 -16.67 -15.58
N VAL A 196 0.35 -15.90 -14.65
CA VAL A 196 1.60 -16.19 -13.97
C VAL A 196 1.42 -16.13 -12.47
N ASP A 197 2.33 -16.74 -11.72
CA ASP A 197 2.31 -16.72 -10.26
C ASP A 197 2.35 -15.31 -9.69
N ARG A 198 1.86 -15.17 -8.44
CA ARG A 198 1.90 -13.91 -7.71
C ARG A 198 3.31 -13.34 -7.64
N LEU A 199 3.40 -12.02 -7.73
CA LEU A 199 4.64 -11.28 -7.52
C LEU A 199 5.24 -11.60 -6.14
N ILE A 200 6.57 -11.75 -6.10
CA ILE A 200 7.34 -11.92 -4.87
C ILE A 200 8.16 -10.66 -4.64
N TRP A 201 7.68 -9.82 -3.73
CA TRP A 201 8.26 -8.51 -3.46
C TRP A 201 9.63 -8.56 -2.75
N ALA A 202 9.93 -9.66 -2.07
CA ALA A 202 11.21 -9.85 -1.38
C ALA A 202 12.40 -10.01 -2.35
N ARG A 203 12.14 -10.23 -3.64
CA ARG A 203 13.19 -10.41 -4.65
C ARG A 203 13.56 -9.09 -5.29
N LYS A 204 14.86 -8.83 -5.42
CA LYS A 204 15.41 -7.68 -6.15
C LYS A 204 15.03 -7.69 -7.65
N ASP A 205 14.83 -8.87 -8.21
CA ASP A 205 14.45 -9.15 -9.60
C ASP A 205 12.91 -9.29 -9.77
N SER A 206 12.15 -8.42 -9.14
CA SER A 206 10.69 -8.38 -9.29
C SER A 206 10.27 -8.43 -10.76
N THR A 207 9.27 -9.22 -11.10
CA THR A 207 8.70 -9.27 -12.45
C THR A 207 8.24 -7.89 -12.94
N LEU A 208 7.83 -6.99 -12.02
CA LEU A 208 7.47 -5.62 -12.38
C LEU A 208 8.61 -4.83 -13.04
N ASN A 209 9.88 -5.16 -12.77
CA ASN A 209 11.00 -4.50 -13.43
C ASN A 209 11.06 -4.79 -14.94
N LYS A 210 10.34 -5.82 -15.38
CA LYS A 210 10.26 -6.24 -16.78
C LYS A 210 9.04 -5.68 -17.49
N VAL A 211 8.14 -5.02 -16.76
CA VAL A 211 6.87 -4.52 -17.28
C VAL A 211 7.04 -3.08 -17.76
N LYS A 212 6.55 -2.78 -18.97
CA LYS A 212 6.50 -1.43 -19.52
C LYS A 212 5.29 -0.67 -18.98
N PHE A 213 4.09 -1.27 -19.11
CA PHE A 213 2.81 -0.60 -18.85
C PHE A 213 1.89 -1.41 -17.95
N SER A 214 1.04 -0.70 -17.23
CA SER A 214 -0.11 -1.27 -16.52
C SER A 214 -1.27 -0.27 -16.56
N VAL A 215 -2.49 -0.73 -16.28
CA VAL A 215 -3.65 0.14 -16.14
C VAL A 215 -4.11 0.14 -14.70
N TYR A 216 -4.23 1.31 -14.12
CA TYR A 216 -4.79 1.51 -12.80
C TYR A 216 -6.31 1.46 -12.88
N VAL A 217 -6.89 0.52 -12.17
CA VAL A 217 -8.33 0.34 -12.03
C VAL A 217 -8.68 0.13 -10.56
N GLU A 218 -9.80 0.68 -10.13
CA GLU A 218 -10.31 0.54 -8.77
C GLU A 218 -11.68 -0.14 -8.75
N ASP A 219 -12.07 -0.62 -7.57
CA ASP A 219 -13.41 -1.15 -7.36
C ASP A 219 -14.44 -0.03 -7.59
N LYS A 220 -15.58 -0.34 -8.22
CA LYS A 220 -16.61 0.66 -8.52
C LYS A 220 -17.07 1.45 -7.29
N SER A 221 -17.06 0.82 -6.13
CA SER A 221 -17.38 1.49 -4.87
C SER A 221 -16.36 2.59 -4.48
N MET A 222 -15.13 2.52 -5.00
CA MET A 222 -14.09 3.53 -4.77
C MET A 222 -14.25 4.74 -5.68
N HIS A 223 -14.91 4.59 -6.84
CA HIS A 223 -15.18 5.69 -7.77
C HIS A 223 -16.22 6.68 -7.24
N LEU A 224 -16.91 6.34 -6.16
CA LEU A 224 -18.00 7.13 -5.57
C LEU A 224 -17.51 8.15 -4.52
N ASP A 225 -16.38 8.78 -4.72
CA ASP A 225 -15.88 9.91 -3.94
C ASP A 225 -15.49 9.62 -2.48
N LYS A 226 -15.24 8.38 -2.15
CA LYS A 226 -14.99 8.00 -0.75
C LYS A 226 -13.52 8.04 -0.34
N PHE A 227 -12.59 8.09 -1.30
CA PHE A 227 -11.17 7.93 -1.00
C PHE A 227 -10.30 8.82 -1.89
N SER A 228 -9.44 9.60 -1.26
CA SER A 228 -8.45 10.45 -1.90
C SER A 228 -7.08 9.80 -2.05
N SER A 229 -6.84 8.61 -1.47
CA SER A 229 -5.57 7.91 -1.64
C SER A 229 -5.61 6.90 -2.77
N LEU A 230 -4.46 6.71 -3.39
CA LEU A 230 -4.26 5.68 -4.39
C LEU A 230 -3.88 4.35 -3.72
N SER A 231 -4.25 3.23 -4.35
CA SER A 231 -3.89 1.92 -3.84
C SER A 231 -2.38 1.64 -3.98
N ASP A 232 -1.88 0.67 -3.22
CA ASP A 232 -0.48 0.22 -3.24
C ASP A 232 0.07 -0.01 -4.65
N ARG A 233 -0.79 -0.41 -5.60
CA ARG A 233 -0.41 -0.64 -7.00
C ARG A 233 0.18 0.60 -7.66
N PHE A 234 -0.33 1.78 -7.36
CA PHE A 234 0.24 3.03 -7.87
C PHE A 234 1.71 3.15 -7.47
N TYR A 235 1.99 3.12 -6.18
CA TYR A 235 3.36 3.27 -5.64
C TYR A 235 4.28 2.15 -6.11
N GLU A 236 3.78 0.93 -6.18
CA GLU A 236 4.52 -0.24 -6.63
C GLU A 236 4.92 -0.16 -8.10
N CYS A 237 4.01 0.26 -8.97
CA CYS A 237 4.31 0.47 -10.37
C CYS A 237 5.34 1.57 -10.57
N ILE A 238 5.14 2.73 -9.95
CA ILE A 238 6.07 3.85 -10.05
C ILE A 238 7.46 3.47 -9.55
N SER A 239 7.55 2.82 -8.39
CA SER A 239 8.84 2.36 -7.83
C SER A 239 9.57 1.34 -8.71
N ASN A 240 8.87 0.66 -9.60
CA ASN A 240 9.45 -0.28 -10.55
C ASN A 240 9.62 0.32 -11.95
N GLY A 241 9.33 1.61 -12.13
CA GLY A 241 9.44 2.29 -13.42
C GLY A 241 8.40 1.81 -14.46
N VAL A 242 7.26 1.29 -14.00
CA VAL A 242 6.12 0.90 -14.85
C VAL A 242 5.28 2.14 -15.11
N VAL A 243 5.04 2.47 -16.37
CA VAL A 243 4.12 3.55 -16.73
C VAL A 243 2.69 3.10 -16.44
N LEU A 244 1.98 3.86 -15.62
CA LEU A 244 0.58 3.62 -15.30
C LEU A 244 -0.32 4.49 -16.16
N PHE A 245 -1.16 3.85 -16.95
CA PHE A 245 -2.38 4.48 -17.44
C PHE A 245 -3.48 4.31 -16.39
N PHE A 246 -4.47 5.17 -16.43
CA PHE A 246 -5.59 5.18 -15.48
C PHE A 246 -6.89 5.05 -16.27
N ASP A 247 -7.76 4.11 -15.87
CA ASP A 247 -9.10 4.10 -16.42
C ASP A 247 -9.79 5.44 -16.13
N ILE A 248 -10.54 5.96 -17.11
CA ILE A 248 -11.17 7.30 -17.01
C ILE A 248 -12.07 7.43 -15.79
N ASN A 249 -12.70 6.34 -15.34
CA ASN A 249 -13.54 6.34 -14.14
C ASN A 249 -12.73 6.55 -12.85
N CYS A 250 -11.40 6.36 -12.88
CA CYS A 250 -10.53 6.66 -11.76
C CYS A 250 -10.11 8.14 -11.69
N LYS A 251 -10.45 8.96 -12.70
CA LYS A 251 -9.93 10.34 -12.82
C LYS A 251 -10.20 11.17 -11.58
N LYS A 252 -11.38 11.05 -10.99
CA LYS A 252 -11.75 11.80 -9.79
C LYS A 252 -10.93 11.40 -8.58
N ASN A 253 -10.72 10.10 -8.36
CA ASN A 253 -9.89 9.59 -7.27
C ASN A 253 -8.43 10.03 -7.43
N VAL A 254 -7.91 9.94 -8.66
CA VAL A 254 -6.54 10.34 -8.97
C VAL A 254 -6.37 11.84 -8.74
N SER A 255 -7.29 12.67 -9.21
CA SER A 255 -7.26 14.13 -8.98
C SER A 255 -7.33 14.48 -7.49
N ALA A 256 -8.15 13.76 -6.72
CA ALA A 256 -8.29 13.97 -5.27
C ALA A 256 -7.05 13.52 -4.48
N SER A 257 -6.21 12.67 -5.04
CA SER A 257 -4.99 12.19 -4.38
C SER A 257 -3.87 13.23 -4.29
N GLY A 258 -4.00 14.33 -5.03
CA GLY A 258 -2.98 15.39 -5.08
C GLY A 258 -1.83 15.13 -6.06
N TYR A 259 -1.80 13.98 -6.73
CA TYR A 259 -0.82 13.72 -7.78
C TYR A 259 -1.18 14.44 -9.08
N ASN A 260 -0.17 15.05 -9.69
CA ASN A 260 -0.31 15.72 -10.99
C ASN A 260 -0.17 14.70 -12.13
N ILE A 261 -1.28 14.06 -12.49
CA ILE A 261 -1.36 13.13 -13.62
C ILE A 261 -2.00 13.85 -14.80
N GLU A 262 -1.25 13.95 -15.90
CA GLU A 262 -1.74 14.58 -17.13
C GLU A 262 -2.92 13.80 -17.72
N ASP A 263 -3.86 14.49 -18.35
CA ASP A 263 -5.03 13.88 -18.99
C ASP A 263 -4.65 12.82 -20.05
N TYR A 264 -3.48 12.95 -20.63
CA TYR A 264 -2.93 11.97 -21.56
C TYR A 264 -2.89 10.55 -21.01
N PHE A 265 -2.65 10.37 -19.71
CA PHE A 265 -2.54 9.05 -19.08
C PHE A 265 -3.88 8.43 -18.68
N PHE A 266 -4.99 9.11 -18.91
CA PHE A 266 -6.32 8.50 -18.75
C PHE A 266 -6.77 7.84 -20.04
N VAL A 267 -7.35 6.65 -19.93
CA VAL A 267 -7.83 5.84 -21.07
C VAL A 267 -9.25 5.34 -20.83
N SER A 268 -10.03 5.28 -21.89
CA SER A 268 -11.43 4.85 -21.85
C SER A 268 -11.63 3.43 -22.39
N ASN A 269 -10.67 2.92 -23.17
CA ASN A 269 -10.75 1.61 -23.81
C ASN A 269 -9.38 1.08 -24.26
N LYS A 270 -9.36 -0.18 -24.69
CA LYS A 270 -8.14 -0.87 -25.13
C LYS A 270 -7.49 -0.25 -26.37
N ASN A 271 -8.27 0.28 -27.30
CA ASN A 271 -7.71 0.87 -28.52
C ASN A 271 -6.92 2.15 -28.20
N GLU A 272 -7.49 3.01 -27.37
CA GLU A 272 -6.83 4.22 -26.87
C GLU A 272 -5.55 3.87 -26.08
N LEU A 273 -5.63 2.86 -25.20
CA LEU A 273 -4.47 2.35 -24.48
C LEU A 273 -3.35 1.92 -25.43
N ASN A 274 -3.67 1.08 -26.42
CA ASN A 274 -2.68 0.57 -27.37
C ASN A 274 -2.03 1.70 -28.17
N GLN A 275 -2.81 2.68 -28.63
CA GLN A 275 -2.29 3.84 -29.34
C GLN A 275 -1.28 4.61 -28.48
N LYS A 276 -1.64 4.94 -27.24
CA LYS A 276 -0.78 5.70 -26.31
C LYS A 276 0.47 4.90 -25.90
N MET A 277 0.37 3.58 -25.77
CA MET A 277 1.54 2.73 -25.55
C MET A 277 2.55 2.84 -26.70
N LEU A 278 2.10 2.79 -27.96
CA LEU A 278 2.95 2.96 -29.14
C LEU A 278 3.56 4.37 -29.23
N GLU A 279 2.80 5.40 -28.88
CA GLU A 279 3.28 6.78 -28.82
C GLU A 279 4.44 6.92 -27.82
N ILE A 280 4.30 6.35 -26.61
CA ILE A 280 5.36 6.37 -25.60
C ILE A 280 6.59 5.55 -26.05
N GLU A 281 6.38 4.42 -26.73
CA GLU A 281 7.50 3.63 -27.28
C GLU A 281 8.26 4.38 -28.36
N SER A 282 7.59 5.23 -29.13
CA SER A 282 8.20 6.08 -30.16
C SER A 282 8.82 7.37 -29.62
N ASP A 283 8.28 7.91 -28.51
CA ASP A 283 8.76 9.12 -27.85
C ASP A 283 8.84 8.94 -26.33
N LEU A 284 10.01 8.55 -25.84
CA LEU A 284 10.26 8.33 -24.42
C LEU A 284 10.19 9.62 -23.58
N SER A 285 10.20 10.80 -24.18
CA SER A 285 10.08 12.07 -23.45
C SER A 285 8.73 12.18 -22.73
N ILE A 286 7.66 11.56 -23.26
CA ILE A 286 6.34 11.48 -22.64
C ILE A 286 6.42 10.72 -21.31
N ARG A 287 7.11 9.57 -21.33
CA ARG A 287 7.36 8.74 -20.15
C ARG A 287 8.19 9.50 -19.11
N ASP A 288 9.25 10.14 -19.52
CA ASP A 288 10.18 10.81 -18.60
C ASP A 288 9.48 11.96 -17.88
N ARG A 289 8.70 12.78 -18.60
CA ARG A 289 7.85 13.81 -18.01
C ARG A 289 6.82 13.25 -17.02
N TYR A 290 6.20 12.11 -17.34
CA TYR A 290 5.30 11.42 -16.43
C TYR A 290 5.99 11.08 -15.09
N PHE A 291 7.18 10.48 -15.15
CA PHE A 291 7.90 10.12 -13.94
C PHE A 291 8.37 11.34 -13.15
N ASP A 292 8.83 12.39 -13.79
CA ASP A 292 9.24 13.62 -13.12
C ASP A 292 8.06 14.22 -12.32
N ASN A 293 6.87 14.28 -12.93
CA ASN A 293 5.67 14.79 -12.28
C ASN A 293 5.25 13.93 -11.07
N VAL A 294 5.23 12.61 -11.24
CA VAL A 294 4.76 11.69 -10.20
C VAL A 294 5.76 11.56 -9.05
N LEU A 295 7.06 11.49 -9.36
CA LEU A 295 8.10 11.36 -8.34
C LEU A 295 8.20 12.59 -7.43
N SER A 296 8.02 13.76 -7.98
CA SER A 296 7.92 15.00 -7.20
C SER A 296 6.81 14.92 -6.15
N GLY A 297 5.63 14.40 -6.53
CA GLY A 297 4.51 14.19 -5.61
C GLY A 297 4.82 13.14 -4.53
N ILE A 298 5.46 12.03 -4.91
CA ILE A 298 5.85 10.96 -3.96
C ILE A 298 6.85 11.48 -2.93
N GLU A 299 7.84 12.26 -3.31
CA GLU A 299 8.82 12.82 -2.37
C GLU A 299 8.16 13.82 -1.39
N ALA A 300 7.23 14.65 -1.87
CA ALA A 300 6.46 15.55 -1.00
C ALA A 300 5.61 14.75 0.01
N GLU A 301 4.97 13.67 -0.42
CA GLU A 301 4.17 12.81 0.45
C GLU A 301 5.04 12.08 1.48
N LYS A 302 6.21 11.57 1.10
CA LYS A 302 7.19 10.97 2.02
C LYS A 302 7.63 11.97 3.10
N GLU A 303 7.96 13.19 2.72
CA GLU A 303 8.38 14.21 3.68
C GLU A 303 7.24 14.56 4.65
N SER A 304 6.01 14.70 4.14
CA SER A 304 4.82 14.90 4.96
C SER A 304 4.63 13.75 5.97
N LEU A 305 4.77 12.51 5.51
CA LEU A 305 4.68 11.33 6.37
C LEU A 305 5.77 11.34 7.46
N ARG A 306 6.99 11.64 7.09
CA ARG A 306 8.12 11.76 8.03
C ARG A 306 7.85 12.81 9.11
N GLN A 307 7.40 13.99 8.73
CA GLN A 307 7.09 15.09 9.66
C GLN A 307 5.95 14.71 10.60
N ASN A 308 4.89 14.09 10.09
CA ASN A 308 3.76 13.63 10.89
C ASN A 308 4.20 12.64 11.98
N PHE A 309 5.01 11.64 11.61
CA PHE A 309 5.54 10.68 12.61
C PHE A 309 6.50 11.34 13.60
N MET A 310 7.35 12.25 13.17
CA MET A 310 8.20 13.03 14.08
C MET A 310 7.38 13.83 15.08
N ASN A 311 6.24 14.42 14.66
CA ASN A 311 5.37 15.18 15.55
C ASN A 311 4.65 14.27 16.54
N ILE A 312 4.12 13.13 16.10
CA ILE A 312 3.50 12.12 16.98
C ILE A 312 4.47 11.72 18.09
N PHE A 313 5.72 11.46 17.74
CA PHE A 313 6.72 11.00 18.71
C PHE A 313 7.41 12.10 19.48
N LYS A 314 7.26 13.38 19.13
CA LYS A 314 7.69 14.50 19.99
C LYS A 314 6.94 14.54 21.31
N GLU A 315 5.67 14.19 21.29
CA GLU A 315 4.79 14.20 22.48
C GLU A 315 4.96 13.00 23.41
N VAL A 316 5.87 12.09 23.07
CA VAL A 316 6.17 10.89 23.87
C VAL A 316 7.00 11.24 25.14
N VAL A 317 7.22 12.51 25.43
CA VAL A 317 7.93 12.97 26.65
C VAL A 317 7.02 13.03 27.84
#